data_dcd3ad0cfa4eb141909034687dc66c6d
#
_entry.id   dcd3ad0cfa4eb141909034687dc66c6d
#
_cell.length_a   1.000
_cell.length_b   1.000
_cell.length_c   1.000
_cell.angle_alpha   90.00
_cell.angle_beta   90.00
_cell.angle_gamma   90.00
#
_symmetry.space_group_name_H-M   'P 1'
#
loop_
_entity.id
_entity.type
_entity.pdbx_description
1 polymer ?
#
loop_
_entity_poly.entity_id
_entity_poly.type
_entity_poly.pdbx_seq_one_letter_code
_entity_poly.pdbx_strand_id
1 'polypeptide(L)'
;ELRTKNISYIVGARLANANLDLVKQIHAVLESKNGASVRFPSLHGDLVCNFSTKRYKKELHDLNKMVRKAEELVAEQSAGKGVKFVKRISKEKVELNKPLIEKRKLLLGIKGYCTDLSQKKLSNDKVISHYHNLWCIEQSFRMSKNDLETRPIFHRKEDAIRSHVLICFVALMIEKYLELTTKLSLRDIRFLIWNITETHIQDKFTKETFIFRSPTKDIMGSPLAKWIKKWKLLPH
;
A
#
# COMPACT_ATOMS: atom_id res chain seq x y z
N GLU A 1 -19.55 -2.34 17.28
CA GLU A 1 -18.56 -1.54 18.03
C GLU A 1 -18.22 -0.21 17.33
N LEU A 2 -17.83 -0.14 16.02
CA LEU A 2 -17.56 1.13 15.34
C LEU A 2 -18.80 2.01 15.22
N ARG A 3 -19.95 1.43 14.87
CA ARG A 3 -21.22 2.16 14.79
C ARG A 3 -21.67 2.74 16.12
N THR A 4 -21.45 2.04 17.22
CA THR A 4 -21.79 2.57 18.56
C THR A 4 -20.93 3.76 18.95
N LYS A 5 -19.74 3.92 18.35
CA LYS A 5 -18.85 5.07 18.52
C LYS A 5 -19.03 6.15 17.46
N ASN A 6 -20.04 6.04 16.61
CA ASN A 6 -20.33 6.96 15.50
C ASN A 6 -19.14 7.11 14.51
N ILE A 7 -18.37 6.03 14.32
CA ILE A 7 -17.23 5.97 13.43
C ILE A 7 -17.64 5.23 12.15
N SER A 8 -17.60 5.92 11.02
CA SER A 8 -17.84 5.31 9.71
C SER A 8 -16.60 4.56 9.22
N TYR A 9 -16.79 3.55 8.37
CA TYR A 9 -15.71 2.69 7.92
C TYR A 9 -15.77 2.37 6.42
N ILE A 10 -14.60 2.08 5.87
CA ILE A 10 -14.40 1.41 4.56
C ILE A 10 -13.38 0.30 4.78
N VAL A 11 -13.77 -0.96 4.55
CA VAL A 11 -12.91 -2.13 4.75
C VAL A 11 -12.93 -3.03 3.53
N GLY A 12 -11.84 -3.77 3.30
CA GLY A 12 -11.78 -4.76 2.22
C GLY A 12 -12.69 -5.95 2.48
N ALA A 13 -13.54 -6.31 1.52
CA ALA A 13 -14.41 -7.48 1.61
C ALA A 13 -13.71 -8.73 1.07
N ARG A 14 -13.82 -9.86 1.81
CA ARG A 14 -13.32 -11.17 1.36
C ARG A 14 -14.38 -11.89 0.52
N LEU A 15 -14.50 -11.54 -0.75
CA LEU A 15 -15.49 -12.11 -1.67
C LEU A 15 -15.38 -13.63 -1.84
N ALA A 16 -14.22 -14.22 -1.59
CA ALA A 16 -14.06 -15.68 -1.59
C ALA A 16 -14.99 -16.40 -0.59
N ASN A 17 -15.38 -15.72 0.50
CA ASN A 17 -16.28 -16.25 1.53
C ASN A 17 -17.77 -15.97 1.22
N ALA A 18 -18.09 -15.15 0.22
CA ALA A 18 -19.46 -14.87 -0.18
C ALA A 18 -20.15 -16.15 -0.74
N ASN A 19 -21.48 -16.21 -0.68
CA ASN A 19 -22.20 -17.30 -1.30
C ASN A 19 -22.06 -17.25 -2.84
N LEU A 20 -22.30 -18.37 -3.52
CA LEU A 20 -22.11 -18.49 -4.95
C LEU A 20 -23.08 -17.60 -5.74
N ASP A 21 -24.31 -17.44 -5.25
CA ASP A 21 -25.34 -16.65 -5.94
C ASP A 21 -25.00 -15.18 -5.96
N LEU A 22 -24.52 -14.63 -4.83
CA LEU A 22 -24.01 -13.26 -4.78
C LEU A 22 -22.80 -13.08 -5.71
N VAL A 23 -21.89 -14.05 -5.76
CA VAL A 23 -20.73 -14.00 -6.66
C VAL A 23 -21.16 -13.97 -8.12
N LYS A 24 -22.15 -14.79 -8.51
CA LYS A 24 -22.72 -14.78 -9.86
C LYS A 24 -23.39 -13.45 -10.19
N GLN A 25 -24.17 -12.89 -9.26
CA GLN A 25 -24.80 -11.57 -9.43
C GLN A 25 -23.77 -10.46 -9.62
N ILE A 26 -22.73 -10.42 -8.78
CA ILE A 26 -21.64 -9.44 -8.92
C ILE A 26 -20.97 -9.56 -10.28
N HIS A 27 -20.64 -10.79 -10.71
CA HIS A 27 -19.98 -11.05 -11.98
C HIS A 27 -20.85 -10.61 -13.17
N ALA A 28 -22.13 -10.96 -13.15
CA ALA A 28 -23.09 -10.61 -14.21
C ALA A 28 -23.25 -9.08 -14.37
N VAL A 29 -23.36 -8.34 -13.25
CA VAL A 29 -23.55 -6.88 -13.30
C VAL A 29 -22.28 -6.16 -13.73
N LEU A 30 -21.09 -6.64 -13.33
CA LEU A 30 -19.82 -6.00 -13.71
C LEU A 30 -19.42 -6.28 -15.16
N GLU A 31 -19.95 -7.34 -15.79
CA GLU A 31 -19.71 -7.74 -17.20
C GLU A 31 -18.22 -7.68 -17.61
N SER A 32 -17.33 -7.86 -16.67
CA SER A 32 -15.88 -7.72 -16.86
C SER A 32 -15.42 -6.39 -17.52
N LYS A 33 -16.24 -5.34 -17.41
CA LYS A 33 -15.91 -4.01 -17.93
C LYS A 33 -14.94 -3.29 -16.98
N ASN A 34 -13.80 -2.86 -17.51
CA ASN A 34 -12.78 -2.16 -16.71
C ASN A 34 -13.33 -0.87 -16.08
N GLY A 35 -13.16 -0.74 -14.76
CA GLY A 35 -13.67 0.41 -13.99
C GLY A 35 -15.15 0.30 -13.60
N ALA A 36 -15.90 -0.70 -14.09
CA ALA A 36 -17.28 -0.92 -13.66
C ALA A 36 -17.33 -1.14 -12.14
N SER A 37 -18.36 -0.59 -11.50
CA SER A 37 -18.61 -0.76 -10.07
C SER A 37 -20.07 -1.00 -9.79
N VAL A 38 -20.34 -1.80 -8.76
CA VAL A 38 -21.70 -2.15 -8.32
C VAL A 38 -21.77 -2.09 -6.80
N ARG A 39 -22.96 -1.83 -6.26
CA ARG A 39 -23.23 -1.78 -4.83
C ARG A 39 -24.39 -2.68 -4.49
N PHE A 40 -24.20 -3.52 -3.48
CA PHE A 40 -25.22 -4.41 -2.93
C PHE A 40 -25.41 -4.11 -1.44
N PRO A 41 -26.66 -4.04 -0.96
CA PRO A 41 -26.91 -3.95 0.47
C PRO A 41 -26.45 -5.23 1.18
N SER A 42 -25.90 -5.09 2.38
CA SER A 42 -25.47 -6.21 3.22
C SER A 42 -25.82 -5.92 4.69
N LEU A 43 -25.88 -6.98 5.51
CA LEU A 43 -26.15 -6.89 6.96
C LEU A 43 -25.21 -5.93 7.70
N HIS A 44 -23.97 -5.83 7.26
CA HIS A 44 -22.95 -5.01 7.91
C HIS A 44 -22.65 -3.69 7.18
N GLY A 45 -23.52 -3.26 6.28
CA GLY A 45 -23.35 -2.08 5.45
C GLY A 45 -23.40 -2.46 3.96
N ASP A 46 -23.07 -1.54 3.09
CA ASP A 46 -23.10 -1.79 1.65
C ASP A 46 -21.82 -2.48 1.17
N LEU A 47 -21.97 -3.48 0.32
CA LEU A 47 -20.88 -4.13 -0.40
C LEU A 47 -20.68 -3.43 -1.73
N VAL A 48 -19.57 -2.73 -1.90
CA VAL A 48 -19.14 -2.13 -3.17
C VAL A 48 -18.15 -3.05 -3.83
N CYS A 49 -18.37 -3.40 -5.10
CA CYS A 49 -17.45 -4.22 -5.90
C CYS A 49 -17.02 -3.48 -7.14
N ASN A 50 -15.77 -3.64 -7.56
CA ASN A 50 -15.29 -3.11 -8.83
C ASN A 50 -14.48 -4.14 -9.60
N PHE A 51 -14.44 -3.98 -10.94
CA PHE A 51 -13.63 -4.80 -11.83
C PHE A 51 -12.42 -4.03 -12.35
N SER A 52 -11.29 -4.72 -12.47
CA SER A 52 -10.06 -4.19 -13.07
C SER A 52 -9.42 -5.21 -14.00
N THR A 53 -9.26 -4.85 -15.27
CA THR A 53 -8.60 -5.69 -16.29
C THR A 53 -7.14 -6.00 -15.92
N LYS A 54 -6.42 -5.04 -15.34
CA LYS A 54 -5.03 -5.27 -14.89
C LYS A 54 -4.98 -6.35 -13.81
N ARG A 55 -5.91 -6.31 -12.85
CA ARG A 55 -6.05 -7.32 -11.79
C ARG A 55 -6.46 -8.66 -12.36
N TYR A 56 -7.43 -8.67 -13.28
CA TYR A 56 -7.91 -9.89 -13.94
C TYR A 56 -6.76 -10.65 -14.60
N LYS A 57 -5.95 -9.98 -15.43
CA LYS A 57 -4.81 -10.61 -16.11
C LYS A 57 -3.82 -11.25 -15.13
N LYS A 58 -3.47 -10.53 -14.05
CA LYS A 58 -2.59 -11.04 -13.02
C LYS A 58 -3.19 -12.24 -12.29
N GLU A 59 -4.43 -12.11 -11.81
CA GLU A 59 -5.10 -13.16 -11.04
C GLU A 59 -5.40 -14.40 -11.89
N LEU A 60 -5.67 -14.25 -13.20
CA LEU A 60 -5.83 -15.35 -14.15
C LEU A 60 -4.52 -16.14 -14.30
N HIS A 61 -3.40 -15.45 -14.48
CA HIS A 61 -2.07 -16.09 -14.52
C HIS A 61 -1.79 -16.88 -13.23
N ASP A 62 -2.04 -16.27 -12.08
CA ASP A 62 -1.82 -16.90 -10.77
C ASP A 62 -2.76 -18.10 -10.57
N LEU A 63 -4.03 -17.99 -11.00
CA LEU A 63 -4.99 -19.08 -10.93
C LEU A 63 -4.55 -20.28 -11.79
N ASN A 64 -4.17 -20.03 -13.04
CA ASN A 64 -3.72 -21.09 -13.96
C ASN A 64 -2.50 -21.83 -13.39
N LYS A 65 -1.54 -21.10 -12.82
CA LYS A 65 -0.38 -21.71 -12.14
C LYS A 65 -0.79 -22.58 -10.95
N MET A 66 -1.75 -22.12 -10.13
CA MET A 66 -2.25 -22.89 -9.00
C MET A 66 -3.06 -24.12 -9.41
N VAL A 67 -3.88 -24.00 -10.48
CA VAL A 67 -4.68 -25.12 -11.01
C VAL A 67 -3.75 -26.18 -11.58
N ARG A 68 -2.77 -25.80 -12.41
CA ARG A 68 -1.78 -26.73 -12.98
C ARG A 68 -1.06 -27.51 -11.87
N LYS A 69 -0.60 -26.83 -10.82
CA LYS A 69 0.03 -27.52 -9.66
C LYS A 69 -0.93 -28.48 -8.96
N ALA A 70 -2.22 -28.12 -8.88
CA ALA A 70 -3.22 -29.02 -8.30
C ALA A 70 -3.49 -30.25 -9.19
N GLU A 71 -3.48 -30.10 -10.51
CA GLU A 71 -3.62 -31.19 -11.50
C GLU A 71 -2.43 -32.17 -11.39
N GLU A 72 -1.20 -31.65 -11.31
CA GLU A 72 0.01 -32.45 -11.11
C GLU A 72 -0.10 -33.32 -9.83
N LEU A 73 -0.50 -32.71 -8.71
CA LEU A 73 -0.67 -33.43 -7.42
C LEU A 73 -1.80 -34.46 -7.46
N VAL A 74 -2.88 -34.19 -8.18
CA VAL A 74 -3.97 -35.17 -8.35
C VAL A 74 -3.50 -36.32 -9.23
N ALA A 75 -2.72 -36.08 -10.28
CA ALA A 75 -2.14 -37.15 -11.12
C ALA A 75 -1.21 -38.06 -10.32
N GLU A 76 -0.42 -37.48 -9.41
CA GLU A 76 0.48 -38.23 -8.50
C GLU A 76 -0.23 -38.83 -7.29
N GLN A 77 -1.56 -38.67 -7.15
CA GLN A 77 -2.37 -39.04 -5.98
C GLN A 77 -1.76 -38.53 -4.65
N SER A 78 -1.02 -37.42 -4.74
CA SER A 78 -0.33 -36.81 -3.61
C SER A 78 -1.18 -35.68 -3.01
N ALA A 79 -1.57 -35.85 -1.76
CA ALA A 79 -2.24 -34.79 -1.00
C ALA A 79 -1.19 -33.86 -0.38
N GLY A 80 -0.66 -32.95 -1.18
CA GLY A 80 0.23 -31.90 -0.66
C GLY A 80 -0.47 -31.06 0.43
N LYS A 81 0.18 -30.84 1.58
CA LYS A 81 -0.36 -29.99 2.64
C LYS A 81 -0.56 -28.55 2.10
N GLY A 82 -1.77 -28.03 2.22
CA GLY A 82 -2.08 -26.61 1.93
C GLY A 82 -2.34 -26.26 0.45
N VAL A 83 -2.52 -27.21 -0.45
CA VAL A 83 -2.85 -26.93 -1.85
C VAL A 83 -4.33 -26.60 -2.02
N LYS A 84 -4.62 -25.41 -2.53
CA LYS A 84 -5.95 -24.77 -2.49
C LYS A 84 -7.06 -25.50 -3.26
N PHE A 85 -6.74 -26.15 -4.37
CA PHE A 85 -7.73 -26.70 -5.30
C PHE A 85 -7.76 -28.23 -5.31
N VAL A 86 -7.14 -28.84 -4.34
CA VAL A 86 -7.17 -30.30 -4.13
C VAL A 86 -8.13 -30.62 -2.99
N LYS A 87 -9.08 -31.53 -3.24
CA LYS A 87 -10.01 -32.06 -2.25
C LYS A 87 -9.63 -33.52 -1.95
N ARG A 88 -9.41 -33.84 -0.68
CA ARG A 88 -9.20 -35.20 -0.24
C ARG A 88 -10.54 -35.90 -0.07
N ILE A 89 -10.74 -37.01 -0.73
CA ILE A 89 -11.95 -37.84 -0.63
C ILE A 89 -11.71 -39.00 0.35
N SER A 90 -10.54 -39.63 0.28
CA SER A 90 -10.13 -40.69 1.19
C SER A 90 -8.65 -40.55 1.57
N LYS A 91 -8.11 -41.50 2.35
CA LYS A 91 -6.67 -41.49 2.66
C LYS A 91 -5.78 -41.58 1.42
N GLU A 92 -6.25 -42.21 0.34
CA GLU A 92 -5.48 -42.54 -0.86
C GLU A 92 -6.01 -41.82 -2.12
N LYS A 93 -7.18 -41.14 -2.03
CA LYS A 93 -7.80 -40.51 -3.18
C LYS A 93 -7.94 -39.01 -3.02
N VAL A 94 -7.37 -38.28 -3.97
CA VAL A 94 -7.47 -36.83 -4.09
C VAL A 94 -8.07 -36.44 -5.44
N GLU A 95 -8.89 -35.41 -5.46
CA GLU A 95 -9.54 -34.88 -6.67
C GLU A 95 -9.46 -33.36 -6.72
N LEU A 96 -9.60 -32.82 -7.94
CA LEU A 96 -9.71 -31.36 -8.12
C LEU A 96 -11.03 -30.83 -7.55
N ASN A 97 -10.95 -29.75 -6.80
CA ASN A 97 -12.10 -29.02 -6.30
C ASN A 97 -12.65 -28.09 -7.40
N LYS A 98 -13.29 -28.67 -8.42
CA LYS A 98 -13.87 -27.94 -9.56
C LYS A 98 -14.82 -26.81 -9.13
N PRO A 99 -15.76 -27.00 -8.19
CA PRO A 99 -16.63 -25.91 -7.74
C PRO A 99 -15.89 -24.70 -7.20
N LEU A 100 -14.79 -24.93 -6.47
CA LEU A 100 -13.96 -23.85 -5.92
C LEU A 100 -13.19 -23.12 -7.04
N ILE A 101 -12.72 -23.84 -8.06
CA ILE A 101 -12.05 -23.27 -9.23
C ILE A 101 -13.03 -22.39 -10.00
N GLU A 102 -14.23 -22.87 -10.29
CA GLU A 102 -15.27 -22.09 -11.01
C GLU A 102 -15.67 -20.84 -10.23
N LYS A 103 -15.91 -20.97 -8.93
CA LYS A 103 -16.16 -19.78 -8.07
C LYS A 103 -15.01 -18.78 -8.13
N ARG A 104 -13.77 -19.25 -8.16
CA ARG A 104 -12.59 -18.37 -8.26
C ARG A 104 -12.48 -17.68 -9.61
N LYS A 105 -12.84 -18.36 -10.70
CA LYS A 105 -12.91 -17.78 -12.05
C LYS A 105 -13.88 -16.61 -12.13
N LEU A 106 -15.06 -16.74 -11.52
CA LEU A 106 -16.07 -15.67 -11.46
C LEU A 106 -15.58 -14.43 -10.69
N LEU A 107 -14.63 -14.59 -9.78
CA LEU A 107 -14.10 -13.50 -8.96
C LEU A 107 -12.84 -12.84 -9.53
N LEU A 108 -12.33 -13.33 -10.68
CA LEU A 108 -11.12 -12.76 -11.29
C LEU A 108 -11.31 -11.28 -11.63
N GLY A 109 -10.37 -10.45 -11.22
CA GLY A 109 -10.40 -9.01 -11.48
C GLY A 109 -11.33 -8.21 -10.56
N ILE A 110 -12.12 -8.89 -9.72
CA ILE A 110 -13.11 -8.25 -8.85
C ILE A 110 -12.53 -8.02 -7.45
N LYS A 111 -12.70 -6.82 -6.94
CA LYS A 111 -12.38 -6.46 -5.54
C LYS A 111 -13.63 -5.90 -4.86
N GLY A 112 -13.84 -6.32 -3.62
CA GLY A 112 -14.95 -5.89 -2.80
C GLY A 112 -14.52 -5.01 -1.65
N TYR A 113 -15.42 -4.11 -1.23
CA TYR A 113 -15.27 -3.20 -0.12
C TYR A 113 -16.59 -3.14 0.64
N CYS A 114 -16.55 -3.15 1.97
CA CYS A 114 -17.72 -2.93 2.81
C CYS A 114 -17.65 -1.53 3.42
N THR A 115 -18.80 -0.82 3.42
CA THR A 115 -18.92 0.50 4.04
C THR A 115 -20.30 0.68 4.67
N ASP A 116 -20.37 1.40 5.77
CA ASP A 116 -21.66 1.81 6.40
C ASP A 116 -22.20 3.12 5.81
N LEU A 117 -21.43 3.79 4.96
CA LEU A 117 -21.85 5.03 4.29
C LEU A 117 -22.76 4.71 3.11
N SER A 118 -23.96 5.31 3.10
CA SER A 118 -24.89 5.15 1.98
C SER A 118 -24.34 5.75 0.67
N GLN A 119 -24.86 5.29 -0.48
CA GLN A 119 -24.47 5.79 -1.79
C GLN A 119 -24.71 7.30 -1.96
N LYS A 120 -25.73 7.86 -1.27
CA LYS A 120 -26.01 9.31 -1.25
C LYS A 120 -24.89 10.10 -0.57
N LYS A 121 -24.27 9.54 0.47
CA LYS A 121 -23.15 10.18 1.20
C LYS A 121 -21.81 9.95 0.51
N LEU A 122 -21.59 8.75 -0.05
CA LEU A 122 -20.32 8.38 -0.66
C LEU A 122 -20.53 7.49 -1.89
N SER A 123 -20.19 7.99 -3.08
CA SER A 123 -20.27 7.24 -4.33
C SER A 123 -19.31 6.05 -4.35
N ASN A 124 -19.55 5.07 -5.23
CA ASN A 124 -18.70 3.90 -5.36
C ASN A 124 -17.24 4.26 -5.65
N ASP A 125 -17.02 5.22 -6.57
CA ASP A 125 -15.67 5.65 -6.96
C ASP A 125 -14.92 6.29 -5.79
N LYS A 126 -15.61 7.06 -4.95
CA LYS A 126 -15.03 7.61 -3.74
C LYS A 126 -14.70 6.53 -2.71
N VAL A 127 -15.56 5.51 -2.52
CA VAL A 127 -15.24 4.34 -1.66
C VAL A 127 -13.97 3.66 -2.13
N ILE A 128 -13.87 3.37 -3.43
CA ILE A 128 -12.72 2.72 -4.05
C ILE A 128 -11.46 3.57 -3.90
N SER A 129 -11.56 4.86 -4.20
CA SER A 129 -10.45 5.83 -4.09
C SER A 129 -9.95 5.96 -2.65
N HIS A 130 -10.83 6.13 -1.67
CA HIS A 130 -10.45 6.21 -0.26
C HIS A 130 -9.76 4.93 0.22
N TYR A 131 -10.27 3.76 -0.18
CA TYR A 131 -9.58 2.51 0.15
C TYR A 131 -8.21 2.41 -0.52
N HIS A 132 -8.09 2.84 -1.76
CA HIS A 132 -6.79 2.86 -2.45
C HIS A 132 -5.79 3.79 -1.76
N ASN A 133 -6.23 4.89 -1.18
CA ASN A 133 -5.35 5.83 -0.48
C ASN A 133 -4.70 5.24 0.78
N LEU A 134 -5.15 4.07 1.26
CA LEU A 134 -4.49 3.36 2.37
C LEU A 134 -3.02 3.03 2.09
N TRP A 135 -2.63 2.87 0.82
CA TRP A 135 -1.23 2.64 0.47
C TRP A 135 -0.31 3.80 0.89
N CYS A 136 -0.83 5.04 0.93
CA CYS A 136 -0.07 6.20 1.42
C CYS A 136 0.29 6.03 2.90
N ILE A 137 -0.64 5.49 3.70
CA ILE A 137 -0.43 5.21 5.12
C ILE A 137 0.58 4.06 5.28
N GLU A 138 0.41 2.98 4.51
CA GLU A 138 1.35 1.85 4.51
C GLU A 138 2.77 2.31 4.11
N GLN A 139 2.88 3.18 3.11
CA GLN A 139 4.16 3.78 2.71
C GLN A 139 4.76 4.62 3.85
N SER A 140 3.95 5.45 4.52
CA SER A 140 4.41 6.26 5.65
C SER A 140 4.93 5.40 6.80
N PHE A 141 4.24 4.29 7.13
CA PHE A 141 4.75 3.33 8.11
C PHE A 141 6.05 2.65 7.66
N ARG A 142 6.21 2.39 6.37
CA ARG A 142 7.45 1.82 5.82
C ARG A 142 8.61 2.81 5.96
N MET A 143 8.39 4.07 5.57
CA MET A 143 9.37 5.15 5.75
C MET A 143 9.77 5.29 7.20
N SER A 144 8.80 5.35 8.12
CA SER A 144 9.08 5.43 9.55
C SER A 144 9.96 4.27 10.03
N LYS A 145 9.72 3.05 9.56
CA LYS A 145 10.50 1.88 10.00
C LYS A 145 11.88 1.79 9.38
N ASN A 146 11.98 2.08 8.07
CA ASN A 146 13.19 1.80 7.29
C ASN A 146 14.08 3.02 7.12
N ASP A 147 13.49 4.19 6.86
CA ASP A 147 14.25 5.40 6.53
C ASP A 147 14.56 6.23 7.78
N LEU A 148 13.62 6.29 8.72
CA LEU A 148 13.77 6.99 10.01
C LEU A 148 14.22 6.08 11.16
N GLU A 149 14.33 4.77 10.91
CA GLU A 149 14.78 3.79 11.91
C GLU A 149 14.07 3.96 13.28
N THR A 150 12.75 4.23 13.26
CA THR A 150 11.94 4.43 14.47
C THR A 150 12.03 3.23 15.42
N ARG A 151 12.45 2.08 14.92
CA ARG A 151 12.69 0.85 15.69
C ARG A 151 14.06 0.26 15.36
N PRO A 152 14.77 -0.34 16.36
CA PRO A 152 14.34 -0.54 17.76
C PRO A 152 14.43 0.74 18.60
N ILE A 153 13.53 0.86 19.60
CA ILE A 153 13.57 1.95 20.58
C ILE A 153 14.43 1.51 21.77
N PHE A 154 15.57 2.15 21.97
CA PHE A 154 16.51 1.82 23.05
C PHE A 154 16.22 2.58 24.36
N HIS A 155 15.30 3.53 24.34
CA HIS A 155 14.92 4.29 25.53
C HIS A 155 14.04 3.44 26.46
N ARG A 156 14.25 3.58 27.78
CA ARG A 156 13.50 2.84 28.82
C ARG A 156 12.50 3.73 29.56
N LYS A 157 12.75 5.04 29.65
CA LYS A 157 11.85 6.00 30.30
C LYS A 157 10.72 6.38 29.34
N GLU A 158 9.49 6.47 29.85
CA GLU A 158 8.29 6.78 29.06
C GLU A 158 8.41 8.09 28.30
N ASP A 159 8.88 9.16 28.95
CA ASP A 159 9.05 10.47 28.31
C ASP A 159 10.09 10.43 27.19
N ALA A 160 11.17 9.68 27.35
CA ALA A 160 12.18 9.51 26.31
C ALA A 160 11.62 8.71 25.10
N ILE A 161 10.78 7.69 25.36
CA ILE A 161 10.10 6.93 24.31
C ILE A 161 9.13 7.84 23.56
N ARG A 162 8.32 8.63 24.28
CA ARG A 162 7.37 9.59 23.68
C ARG A 162 8.10 10.64 22.83
N SER A 163 9.18 11.20 23.34
CA SER A 163 10.01 12.18 22.62
C SER A 163 10.62 11.59 21.36
N HIS A 164 11.17 10.36 21.43
CA HIS A 164 11.69 9.65 20.27
C HIS A 164 10.62 9.45 19.18
N VAL A 165 9.44 8.97 19.56
CA VAL A 165 8.34 8.78 18.62
C VAL A 165 7.87 10.10 18.02
N LEU A 166 7.81 11.18 18.82
CA LEU A 166 7.43 12.51 18.34
C LEU A 166 8.46 13.05 17.32
N ILE A 167 9.75 12.93 17.60
CA ILE A 167 10.81 13.35 16.68
C ILE A 167 10.70 12.59 15.35
N CYS A 168 10.54 11.27 15.39
CA CYS A 168 10.36 10.46 14.19
C CYS A 168 9.09 10.85 13.43
N PHE A 169 8.00 11.18 14.12
CA PHE A 169 6.76 11.63 13.50
C PHE A 169 6.93 12.98 12.80
N VAL A 170 7.60 13.95 13.44
CA VAL A 170 7.89 15.26 12.84
C VAL A 170 8.79 15.09 11.61
N ALA A 171 9.83 14.25 11.70
CA ALA A 171 10.70 13.92 10.56
C ALA A 171 9.88 13.32 9.40
N LEU A 172 9.00 12.34 9.66
CA LEU A 172 8.12 11.76 8.66
C LEU A 172 7.20 12.80 8.00
N MET A 173 6.67 13.75 8.76
CA MET A 173 5.87 14.85 8.21
C MET A 173 6.68 15.73 7.25
N ILE A 174 7.91 16.09 7.62
CA ILE A 174 8.82 16.87 6.78
C ILE A 174 9.15 16.10 5.49
N GLU A 175 9.52 14.83 5.61
CA GLU A 175 9.80 13.96 4.46
C GLU A 175 8.62 13.88 3.49
N LYS A 176 7.41 13.64 4.01
CA LYS A 176 6.19 13.61 3.19
C LYS A 176 5.87 14.95 2.55
N TYR A 177 6.08 16.04 3.26
CA TYR A 177 5.91 17.38 2.70
C TYR A 177 6.88 17.62 1.54
N LEU A 178 8.14 17.22 1.68
CA LEU A 178 9.16 17.33 0.64
C LEU A 178 8.80 16.48 -0.59
N GLU A 179 8.44 15.19 -0.43
CA GLU A 179 8.01 14.33 -1.53
C GLU A 179 6.82 14.92 -2.29
N LEU A 180 5.80 15.42 -1.58
CA LEU A 180 4.60 15.97 -2.17
C LEU A 180 4.85 17.27 -2.94
N THR A 181 5.74 18.11 -2.43
CA THR A 181 6.03 19.44 -3.02
C THR A 181 7.05 19.38 -4.14
N THR A 182 8.07 18.53 -4.02
CA THR A 182 9.14 18.41 -5.03
C THR A 182 8.83 17.37 -6.11
N LYS A 183 7.94 16.40 -5.81
CA LYS A 183 7.70 15.19 -6.62
C LYS A 183 8.93 14.30 -6.80
N LEU A 184 9.95 14.50 -5.99
CA LEU A 184 11.13 13.65 -5.92
C LEU A 184 10.92 12.55 -4.88
N SER A 185 11.56 11.39 -5.08
CA SER A 185 11.60 10.38 -4.02
C SER A 185 12.47 10.87 -2.86
N LEU A 186 12.20 10.38 -1.65
CA LEU A 186 13.02 10.70 -0.49
C LEU A 186 14.50 10.35 -0.71
N ARG A 187 14.77 9.26 -1.41
CA ARG A 187 16.12 8.84 -1.78
C ARG A 187 16.83 9.90 -2.63
N ASP A 188 16.14 10.45 -3.63
CA ASP A 188 16.71 11.48 -4.50
C ASP A 188 16.91 12.79 -3.75
N ILE A 189 15.96 13.18 -2.90
CA ILE A 189 16.08 14.36 -2.03
C ILE A 189 17.29 14.21 -1.12
N ARG A 190 17.43 13.07 -0.45
CA ARG A 190 18.55 12.77 0.44
C ARG A 190 19.89 12.80 -0.31
N PHE A 191 19.97 12.21 -1.49
CA PHE A 191 21.16 12.24 -2.33
C PHE A 191 21.58 13.68 -2.68
N LEU A 192 20.63 14.52 -3.09
CA LEU A 192 20.88 15.91 -3.42
C LEU A 192 21.36 16.73 -2.20
N ILE A 193 20.74 16.54 -1.04
CA ILE A 193 21.07 17.32 0.18
C ILE A 193 22.37 16.84 0.80
N TRP A 194 22.61 15.53 0.82
CA TRP A 194 23.80 14.96 1.48
C TRP A 194 25.12 15.41 0.86
N ASN A 195 25.10 15.79 -0.39
CA ASN A 195 26.27 16.26 -1.12
C ASN A 195 26.57 17.76 -0.90
N ILE A 196 25.74 18.45 -0.10
CA ILE A 196 26.00 19.83 0.28
C ILE A 196 26.90 19.81 1.51
N THR A 197 28.17 20.14 1.31
CA THR A 197 29.16 20.22 2.38
C THR A 197 29.77 21.60 2.44
N GLU A 198 30.07 22.03 3.65
CA GLU A 198 30.84 23.23 3.90
C GLU A 198 32.03 22.84 4.79
N THR A 199 33.25 23.14 4.31
CA THR A 199 34.49 22.83 4.99
C THR A 199 35.12 24.12 5.47
N HIS A 200 35.32 24.23 6.78
CA HIS A 200 35.97 25.35 7.41
C HIS A 200 37.44 24.96 7.70
N ILE A 201 38.38 25.67 7.10
CA ILE A 201 39.82 25.50 7.37
C ILE A 201 40.33 26.73 8.06
N GLN A 202 40.82 26.59 9.29
CA GLN A 202 41.43 27.67 10.03
C GLN A 202 42.97 27.60 9.93
N ASP A 203 43.58 28.68 9.49
CA ASP A 203 45.03 28.82 9.52
C ASP A 203 45.52 28.89 10.96
N LYS A 204 46.54 28.09 11.30
CA LYS A 204 47.05 28.03 12.68
C LYS A 204 47.79 29.29 13.10
N PHE A 205 48.40 30.03 12.17
CA PHE A 205 49.22 31.21 12.43
C PHE A 205 48.38 32.49 12.39
N THR A 206 47.65 32.69 11.28
CA THR A 206 46.86 33.92 11.08
C THR A 206 45.52 33.87 11.76
N LYS A 207 45.03 32.69 12.16
CA LYS A 207 43.67 32.45 12.71
C LYS A 207 42.56 32.79 11.74
N GLU A 208 42.86 33.07 10.48
CA GLU A 208 41.85 33.25 9.44
C GLU A 208 41.14 31.96 9.13
N THR A 209 39.85 32.05 8.85
CA THR A 209 39.01 30.89 8.48
C THR A 209 38.61 30.97 7.03
N PHE A 210 39.00 29.98 6.26
CA PHE A 210 38.61 29.81 4.87
C PHE A 210 37.42 28.83 4.77
N ILE A 211 36.38 29.25 4.06
CA ILE A 211 35.16 28.44 3.92
C ILE A 211 35.07 27.93 2.48
N PHE A 212 35.11 26.62 2.31
CA PHE A 212 34.95 25.94 1.03
C PHE A 212 33.57 25.31 1.00
N ARG A 213 32.77 25.62 -0.05
CA ARG A 213 31.42 25.08 -0.23
C ARG A 213 31.39 24.19 -1.47
N SER A 214 30.68 23.06 -1.37
CA SER A 214 30.46 22.18 -2.50
C SER A 214 29.58 22.85 -3.57
N PRO A 215 29.75 22.49 -4.87
CA PRO A 215 28.93 23.03 -5.95
C PRO A 215 27.45 22.68 -5.72
N THR A 216 26.55 23.66 -5.86
CA THR A 216 25.11 23.50 -5.68
C THR A 216 24.36 23.36 -7.03
N LYS A 217 25.07 23.18 -8.16
CA LYS A 217 24.48 23.14 -9.50
C LYS A 217 23.38 22.11 -9.66
N ASP A 218 23.60 20.89 -9.17
CA ASP A 218 22.65 19.79 -9.29
C ASP A 218 21.37 20.07 -8.51
N ILE A 219 21.48 20.72 -7.37
CA ILE A 219 20.33 21.08 -6.54
C ILE A 219 19.57 22.24 -7.16
N MET A 220 20.28 23.24 -7.67
CA MET A 220 19.65 24.41 -8.31
C MET A 220 18.96 24.08 -9.63
N GLY A 221 19.35 22.98 -10.30
CA GLY A 221 18.64 22.41 -11.44
C GLY A 221 17.44 21.52 -11.07
N SER A 222 17.28 21.17 -9.81
CA SER A 222 16.25 20.24 -9.33
C SER A 222 14.96 20.96 -8.88
N PRO A 223 13.82 20.25 -8.76
CA PRO A 223 12.59 20.79 -8.14
C PRO A 223 12.79 21.26 -6.69
N LEU A 224 13.81 20.78 -6.01
CA LEU A 224 14.18 21.18 -4.65
C LEU A 224 14.67 22.66 -4.58
N ALA A 225 15.18 23.20 -5.67
CA ALA A 225 15.69 24.58 -5.73
C ALA A 225 14.65 25.62 -5.31
N LYS A 226 13.37 25.42 -5.73
CA LYS A 226 12.27 26.32 -5.35
C LYS A 226 12.07 26.35 -3.84
N TRP A 227 12.18 25.18 -3.22
CA TRP A 227 12.01 25.01 -1.78
C TRP A 227 13.17 25.64 -1.00
N ILE A 228 14.41 25.37 -1.44
CA ILE A 228 15.64 25.94 -0.86
C ILE A 228 15.61 27.47 -0.91
N LYS A 229 15.27 28.07 -2.07
CA LYS A 229 15.13 29.50 -2.21
C LYS A 229 14.05 30.09 -1.30
N LYS A 230 12.89 29.44 -1.21
CA LYS A 230 11.79 29.88 -0.36
C LYS A 230 12.19 29.98 1.11
N TRP A 231 12.97 29.02 1.60
CA TRP A 231 13.35 28.93 2.99
C TRP A 231 14.76 29.48 3.30
N LYS A 232 15.43 30.04 2.28
CA LYS A 232 16.79 30.64 2.41
C LYS A 232 17.78 29.68 3.07
N LEU A 233 17.71 28.38 2.73
CA LEU A 233 18.49 27.32 3.37
C LEU A 233 19.96 27.28 2.93
N LEU A 234 20.30 27.93 1.81
CA LEU A 234 21.68 28.08 1.36
C LEU A 234 22.04 29.58 1.39
N PRO A 235 23.21 29.94 1.92
CA PRO A 235 23.74 31.29 1.81
C PRO A 235 23.96 31.62 0.32
N HIS A 236 23.79 32.90 -0.02
CA HIS A 236 23.97 33.44 -1.36
C HIS A 236 25.41 33.34 -1.81
#